data_2aa4b348dcd012323d99655c60f237b1
#
_entry.id   2aa4b348dcd012323d99655c60f237b1
#
_cell.length_a   1.000
_cell.length_b   1.000
_cell.length_c   1.000
_cell.angle_alpha   90.00
_cell.angle_beta   90.00
_cell.angle_gamma   90.00
#
_symmetry.space_group_name_H-M   'P 1'
#
loop_
_entity.id
_entity.type
_entity.pdbx_description
1 polymer ?
#
loop_
_entity_poly.entity_id
_entity_poly.type
_entity_poly.pdbx_seq_one_letter_code
_entity_poly.pdbx_strand_id
1 'polypeptide(L)'
;LYFVDPIHQAIGLSHSGWRGTVGRMGQHTIEVMRREFHSDPGEILAAVGPSICQDCYEVSEDVVSALSCVYAEDQMRQIAEPGREPGKYQLDLWAACYETLKEAGVPPESIQVSGVCTCCHKDLLFSHRATAGKRGNLNGFIWKKCS
;
A
#
# COMPACT_ATOMS: atom_id res chain seq x y z
N LEU A 1 -5.28 -1.77 -0.46
CA LEU A 1 -5.54 -0.58 -1.29
C LEU A 1 -6.99 -0.58 -1.71
N TYR A 2 -7.66 0.54 -1.56
CA TYR A 2 -9.04 0.78 -1.94
C TYR A 2 -9.10 1.81 -3.06
N PHE A 3 -9.99 1.59 -4.02
CA PHE A 3 -10.14 2.47 -5.18
C PHE A 3 -11.60 2.73 -5.46
N VAL A 4 -11.93 3.97 -5.76
CA VAL A 4 -13.27 4.39 -6.17
C VAL A 4 -13.16 5.27 -7.40
N ASP A 5 -13.84 4.90 -8.46
CA ASP A 5 -14.10 5.76 -9.61
C ASP A 5 -15.56 6.24 -9.54
N PRO A 6 -15.80 7.48 -9.15
CA PRO A 6 -17.17 7.99 -9.02
C PRO A 6 -17.84 8.23 -10.37
N ILE A 7 -17.04 8.46 -11.44
CA ILE A 7 -17.55 8.74 -12.78
C ILE A 7 -18.15 7.49 -13.41
N HIS A 8 -17.37 6.40 -13.45
CA HIS A 8 -17.79 5.12 -14.01
C HIS A 8 -18.44 4.19 -12.97
N GLN A 9 -18.60 4.69 -11.73
CA GLN A 9 -19.16 3.92 -10.62
C GLN A 9 -18.46 2.58 -10.40
N ALA A 10 -17.15 2.54 -10.62
CA ALA A 10 -16.31 1.36 -10.40
C ALA A 10 -15.63 1.41 -9.03
N ILE A 11 -15.39 0.23 -8.47
CA ILE A 11 -14.64 0.07 -7.23
C ILE A 11 -13.56 -0.99 -7.42
N GLY A 12 -12.44 -0.80 -6.74
CA GLY A 12 -11.32 -1.74 -6.73
C GLY A 12 -10.83 -2.00 -5.31
N LEU A 13 -10.35 -3.20 -5.07
CA LEU A 13 -9.72 -3.59 -3.81
C LEU A 13 -8.59 -4.56 -4.10
N SER A 14 -7.40 -4.27 -3.57
CA SER A 14 -6.25 -5.17 -3.74
C SER A 14 -5.39 -5.24 -2.49
N HIS A 15 -4.77 -6.38 -2.26
CA HIS A 15 -3.78 -6.55 -1.20
C HIS A 15 -2.38 -6.20 -1.72
N SER A 16 -1.70 -5.29 -1.03
CA SER A 16 -0.33 -4.88 -1.36
C SER A 16 0.57 -4.98 -0.13
N GLY A 17 1.01 -6.19 0.23
CA GLY A 17 2.16 -6.39 1.10
C GLY A 17 3.46 -6.04 0.34
N TRP A 18 4.65 -6.16 0.97
CA TRP A 18 5.89 -5.73 0.33
C TRP A 18 6.15 -6.37 -1.06
N ARG A 19 5.80 -7.66 -1.23
CA ARG A 19 5.91 -8.32 -2.55
C ARG A 19 4.94 -7.76 -3.58
N GLY A 20 3.71 -7.47 -3.16
CA GLY A 20 2.72 -6.81 -4.01
C GLY A 20 3.14 -5.39 -4.37
N THR A 21 3.80 -4.69 -3.44
CA THR A 21 4.35 -3.34 -3.65
C THR A 21 5.51 -3.36 -4.65
N VAL A 22 6.46 -4.29 -4.52
CA VAL A 22 7.50 -4.54 -5.54
C VAL A 22 6.88 -4.88 -6.90
N GLY A 23 5.81 -5.70 -6.91
CA GLY A 23 5.04 -6.03 -8.12
C GLY A 23 4.10 -4.91 -8.59
N ARG A 24 4.16 -3.69 -8.00
CA ARG A 24 3.34 -2.53 -8.44
C ARG A 24 1.84 -2.82 -8.41
N MET A 25 1.34 -3.53 -7.39
CA MET A 25 -0.07 -3.98 -7.29
C MET A 25 -1.08 -2.83 -7.43
N GLY A 26 -0.79 -1.65 -6.87
CA GLY A 26 -1.65 -0.47 -7.01
C GLY A 26 -1.81 -0.05 -8.46
N GLN A 27 -0.71 0.02 -9.22
CA GLN A 27 -0.72 0.33 -10.64
C GLN A 27 -1.50 -0.72 -11.43
N HIS A 28 -1.25 -2.01 -11.20
CA HIS A 28 -1.99 -3.09 -11.86
C HIS A 28 -3.49 -3.03 -11.60
N THR A 29 -3.89 -2.68 -10.39
CA THR A 29 -5.32 -2.50 -10.08
C THR A 29 -5.92 -1.37 -10.90
N ILE A 30 -5.24 -0.24 -11.00
CA ILE A 30 -5.68 0.90 -11.82
C ILE A 30 -5.72 0.53 -13.31
N GLU A 31 -4.74 -0.21 -13.82
CA GLU A 31 -4.74 -0.71 -15.20
C GLU A 31 -5.94 -1.60 -15.50
N VAL A 32 -6.31 -2.48 -14.56
CA VAL A 32 -7.53 -3.29 -14.68
C VAL A 32 -8.77 -2.41 -14.66
N MET A 33 -8.86 -1.42 -13.78
CA MET A 33 -10.00 -0.48 -13.75
C MET A 33 -10.11 0.30 -15.05
N ARG A 34 -8.99 0.76 -15.61
CA ARG A 34 -8.98 1.42 -16.93
C ARG A 34 -9.50 0.49 -18.05
N ARG A 35 -9.02 -0.74 -18.08
CA ARG A 35 -9.38 -1.70 -19.14
C ARG A 35 -10.84 -2.15 -19.07
N GLU A 36 -11.33 -2.47 -17.86
CA GLU A 36 -12.64 -3.09 -17.66
C GLU A 36 -13.78 -2.07 -17.47
N PHE A 37 -13.46 -0.91 -16.90
CA PHE A 37 -14.46 0.10 -16.53
C PHE A 37 -14.23 1.46 -17.20
N HIS A 38 -13.18 1.58 -18.03
CA HIS A 38 -12.78 2.84 -18.67
C HIS A 38 -12.41 3.96 -17.67
N SER A 39 -12.01 3.59 -16.46
CA SER A 39 -11.62 4.54 -15.42
C SER A 39 -10.43 5.40 -15.85
N ASP A 40 -10.50 6.69 -15.61
CA ASP A 40 -9.36 7.60 -15.73
C ASP A 40 -8.63 7.65 -14.37
N PRO A 41 -7.32 7.35 -14.31
CA PRO A 41 -6.57 7.46 -13.05
C PRO A 41 -6.70 8.83 -12.39
N GLY A 42 -6.84 9.91 -13.18
CA GLY A 42 -7.03 11.28 -12.69
C GLY A 42 -8.34 11.47 -11.90
N GLU A 43 -9.33 10.60 -12.08
CA GLU A 43 -10.63 10.67 -11.41
C GLU A 43 -10.77 9.64 -10.28
N ILE A 44 -9.75 8.78 -10.08
CA ILE A 44 -9.78 7.75 -9.05
C ILE A 44 -9.46 8.36 -7.68
N LEU A 45 -10.30 8.06 -6.70
CA LEU A 45 -10.02 8.24 -5.28
C LEU A 45 -9.38 6.95 -4.76
N ALA A 46 -8.20 7.05 -4.13
CA ALA A 46 -7.49 5.89 -3.60
C ALA A 46 -7.22 6.02 -2.10
N ALA A 47 -7.22 4.89 -1.41
CA ALA A 47 -6.84 4.86 -0.01
C ALA A 47 -5.94 3.66 0.33
N VAL A 48 -4.91 3.93 1.14
CA VAL A 48 -4.09 2.91 1.80
C VAL A 48 -4.74 2.60 3.14
N GLY A 49 -5.28 1.40 3.26
CA GLY A 49 -5.94 0.93 4.48
C GLY A 49 -4.97 0.60 5.61
N PRO A 50 -5.48 0.16 6.78
CA PRO A 50 -4.66 -0.24 7.91
C PRO A 50 -3.60 -1.27 7.54
N SER A 51 -2.34 -0.98 7.86
CA SER A 51 -1.19 -1.85 7.62
C SER A 51 -0.07 -1.50 8.62
N ILE A 52 1.08 -2.12 8.51
CA ILE A 52 2.19 -1.88 9.43
C ILE A 52 2.87 -0.53 9.12
N CYS A 53 3.16 0.28 10.13
CA CYS A 53 3.92 1.54 9.98
C CYS A 53 5.42 1.29 9.90
N GLN A 54 6.17 2.29 9.48
CA GLN A 54 7.63 2.26 9.33
C GLN A 54 8.33 1.82 10.63
N ASP A 55 8.02 2.42 11.77
CA ASP A 55 8.67 2.12 13.07
C ASP A 55 8.53 0.66 13.50
N CYS A 56 7.46 0.00 13.05
CA CYS A 56 7.21 -1.41 13.35
C CYS A 56 7.72 -2.36 12.26
N TYR A 57 8.14 -1.84 11.10
CA TYR A 57 8.42 -2.68 9.94
C TYR A 57 9.90 -2.72 9.58
N GLU A 58 10.68 -3.36 10.46
CA GLU A 58 12.07 -3.69 10.16
C GLU A 58 12.14 -4.86 9.16
N VAL A 59 12.94 -4.67 8.11
CA VAL A 59 13.16 -5.65 7.04
C VAL A 59 14.67 -5.84 6.79
N SER A 60 15.03 -6.89 6.08
CA SER A 60 16.40 -7.15 5.66
C SER A 60 16.71 -6.54 4.29
N GLU A 61 17.98 -6.48 3.97
CA GLU A 61 18.53 -5.84 2.77
C GLU A 61 17.95 -6.40 1.45
N ASP A 62 17.58 -7.68 1.41
CA ASP A 62 16.95 -8.30 0.24
C ASP A 62 15.61 -7.63 -0.14
N VAL A 63 14.83 -7.20 0.86
CA VAL A 63 13.57 -6.49 0.64
C VAL A 63 13.82 -5.09 0.07
N VAL A 64 14.80 -4.37 0.64
CA VAL A 64 15.14 -3.02 0.17
C VAL A 64 15.75 -3.09 -1.23
N SER A 65 16.62 -4.05 -1.50
CA SER A 65 17.18 -4.28 -2.82
C SER A 65 16.10 -4.55 -3.88
N ALA A 66 15.08 -5.34 -3.53
CA ALA A 66 13.96 -5.59 -4.42
C ALA A 66 13.13 -4.32 -4.71
N LEU A 67 12.94 -3.46 -3.71
CA LEU A 67 12.25 -2.16 -3.89
C LEU A 67 13.10 -1.19 -4.73
N SER A 68 14.41 -1.16 -4.54
CA SER A 68 15.33 -0.32 -5.32
C SER A 68 15.38 -0.68 -6.82
N CYS A 69 14.87 -1.85 -7.20
CA CYS A 69 14.70 -2.21 -8.62
C CYS A 69 13.48 -1.54 -9.27
N VAL A 70 12.54 -1.01 -8.48
CA VAL A 70 11.25 -0.49 -8.97
C VAL A 70 10.95 0.95 -8.56
N TYR A 71 11.69 1.50 -7.60
CA TYR A 71 11.60 2.89 -7.17
C TYR A 71 12.91 3.64 -7.42
N ALA A 72 12.82 4.91 -7.78
CA ALA A 72 13.97 5.78 -7.96
C ALA A 72 14.66 6.09 -6.60
N GLU A 73 15.90 6.54 -6.65
CA GLU A 73 16.72 6.78 -5.46
C GLU A 73 16.11 7.80 -4.49
N ASP A 74 15.50 8.86 -5.03
CA ASP A 74 14.81 9.89 -4.24
C ASP A 74 13.55 9.36 -3.54
N GLN A 75 12.82 8.46 -4.19
CA GLN A 75 11.68 7.75 -3.59
C GLN A 75 12.16 6.77 -2.51
N MET A 76 13.24 6.03 -2.79
CA MET A 76 13.80 5.09 -1.81
C MET A 76 14.23 5.77 -0.51
N ARG A 77 14.68 7.03 -0.54
CA ARG A 77 15.00 7.82 0.67
C ARG A 77 13.78 8.11 1.55
N GLN A 78 12.57 8.08 0.96
CA GLN A 78 11.31 8.24 1.70
C GLN A 78 10.72 6.90 2.13
N ILE A 79 11.05 5.82 1.40
CA ILE A 79 10.48 4.48 1.58
C ILE A 79 11.27 3.67 2.62
N ALA A 80 12.59 3.83 2.69
CA ALA A 80 13.42 3.02 3.57
C ALA A 80 14.52 3.83 4.24
N GLU A 81 14.67 3.63 5.54
CA GLU A 81 15.74 4.20 6.36
C GLU A 81 16.61 3.09 6.95
N PRO A 82 17.89 3.36 7.25
CA PRO A 82 18.75 2.41 7.97
C PRO A 82 18.11 2.00 9.30
N GLY A 83 18.09 0.70 9.57
CA GLY A 83 17.62 0.14 10.82
C GLY A 83 18.68 0.24 11.94
N ARG A 84 18.38 -0.34 13.08
CA ARG A 84 19.28 -0.31 14.25
C ARG A 84 20.49 -1.23 14.09
N GLU A 85 20.35 -2.29 13.33
CA GLU A 85 21.42 -3.27 13.09
C GLU A 85 21.92 -3.19 11.63
N PRO A 86 23.19 -3.48 11.37
CA PRO A 86 23.72 -3.55 10.03
C PRO A 86 22.91 -4.52 9.14
N GLY A 87 22.56 -4.11 7.93
CA GLY A 87 21.75 -4.89 7.00
C GLY A 87 20.26 -4.96 7.32
N LYS A 88 19.80 -4.16 8.31
CA LYS A 88 18.38 -3.95 8.61
C LYS A 88 17.94 -2.55 8.23
N TYR A 89 16.66 -2.44 7.89
CA TYR A 89 16.05 -1.19 7.41
C TYR A 89 14.64 -1.06 7.97
N GLN A 90 14.22 0.17 8.27
CA GLN A 90 12.83 0.51 8.57
C GLN A 90 12.14 0.86 7.25
N LEU A 91 11.12 0.08 6.89
CA LEU A 91 10.40 0.20 5.63
C LEU A 91 9.07 0.92 5.82
N ASP A 92 8.87 2.03 5.13
CA ASP A 92 7.57 2.70 5.02
C ASP A 92 6.77 2.13 3.83
N LEU A 93 5.94 1.14 4.14
CA LEU A 93 5.05 0.53 3.15
C LEU A 93 3.94 1.48 2.69
N TRP A 94 3.54 2.44 3.54
CA TRP A 94 2.55 3.45 3.17
C TRP A 94 3.10 4.41 2.14
N ALA A 95 4.32 4.91 2.34
CA ALA A 95 5.02 5.75 1.38
C ALA A 95 5.22 5.03 0.04
N ALA A 96 5.66 3.77 0.06
CA ALA A 96 5.83 2.97 -1.15
C ALA A 96 4.52 2.78 -1.93
N CYS A 97 3.42 2.49 -1.23
CA CYS A 97 2.10 2.41 -1.86
C CYS A 97 1.66 3.77 -2.42
N TYR A 98 1.87 4.85 -1.67
CA TYR A 98 1.53 6.22 -2.11
C TYR A 98 2.26 6.59 -3.40
N GLU A 99 3.58 6.37 -3.46
CA GLU A 99 4.38 6.64 -4.66
C GLU A 99 3.91 5.82 -5.87
N THR A 100 3.59 4.52 -5.66
CA THR A 100 3.02 3.69 -6.73
C THR A 100 1.71 4.24 -7.28
N LEU A 101 0.82 4.71 -6.42
CA LEU A 101 -0.48 5.27 -6.83
C LEU A 101 -0.32 6.59 -7.57
N LYS A 102 0.57 7.46 -7.09
CA LYS A 102 0.92 8.74 -7.73
C LYS A 102 1.49 8.52 -9.14
N GLU A 103 2.44 7.61 -9.28
CA GLU A 103 3.03 7.26 -10.58
C GLU A 103 2.02 6.60 -11.54
N ALA A 104 1.02 5.91 -11.01
CA ALA A 104 -0.08 5.36 -11.81
C ALA A 104 -1.09 6.41 -12.28
N GLY A 105 -0.91 7.69 -11.91
CA GLY A 105 -1.70 8.82 -12.37
C GLY A 105 -2.82 9.26 -11.42
N VAL A 106 -2.89 8.71 -10.20
CA VAL A 106 -3.85 9.21 -9.20
C VAL A 106 -3.33 10.54 -8.63
N PRO A 107 -4.14 11.61 -8.62
CA PRO A 107 -3.72 12.88 -8.06
C PRO A 107 -3.35 12.76 -6.57
N PRO A 108 -2.28 13.41 -6.10
CA PRO A 108 -1.83 13.34 -4.70
C PRO A 108 -2.94 13.67 -3.68
N GLU A 109 -3.78 14.64 -3.99
CA GLU A 109 -4.93 15.06 -3.16
C GLU A 109 -6.05 14.00 -3.10
N SER A 110 -6.07 13.08 -4.05
CA SER A 110 -7.03 11.97 -4.14
C SER A 110 -6.51 10.69 -3.47
N ILE A 111 -5.29 10.70 -2.89
CA ILE A 111 -4.70 9.57 -2.20
C ILE A 111 -4.76 9.81 -0.69
N GLN A 112 -5.43 8.94 0.03
CA GLN A 112 -5.50 8.97 1.49
C GLN A 112 -4.74 7.80 2.10
N VAL A 113 -4.03 8.05 3.20
CA VAL A 113 -3.37 7.01 4.00
C VAL A 113 -4.07 6.96 5.36
N SER A 114 -4.51 5.77 5.77
CA SER A 114 -5.28 5.60 7.00
C SER A 114 -4.52 5.99 8.27
N GLY A 115 -3.19 5.92 8.26
CA GLY A 115 -2.35 6.16 9.43
C GLY A 115 -2.52 5.13 10.56
N VAL A 116 -3.29 4.06 10.32
CA VAL A 116 -3.59 3.04 11.33
C VAL A 116 -2.63 1.87 11.22
N CYS A 117 -1.72 1.75 12.18
CA CYS A 117 -0.75 0.65 12.23
C CYS A 117 -1.34 -0.59 12.88
N THR A 118 -1.34 -1.70 12.17
CA THR A 118 -1.82 -3.00 12.70
C THR A 118 -0.96 -3.53 13.84
N CYS A 119 0.33 -3.20 13.89
CA CYS A 119 1.24 -3.63 14.95
C CYS A 119 1.07 -2.79 16.21
N CYS A 120 0.93 -1.46 16.09
CA CYS A 120 0.68 -0.57 17.21
C CYS A 120 -0.71 -0.84 17.84
N HIS A 121 -1.68 -1.23 17.03
CA HIS A 121 -3.05 -1.49 17.45
C HIS A 121 -3.36 -3.00 17.48
N LYS A 122 -2.42 -3.81 17.96
CA LYS A 122 -2.52 -5.27 18.02
C LYS A 122 -3.71 -5.80 18.83
N ASP A 123 -4.24 -4.98 19.72
CA ASP A 123 -5.42 -5.33 20.55
C ASP A 123 -6.73 -5.19 19.77
N LEU A 124 -6.73 -4.46 18.66
CA LEU A 124 -7.90 -4.24 17.79
C LEU A 124 -7.74 -4.92 16.43
N LEU A 125 -6.51 -5.06 15.94
CA LEU A 125 -6.20 -5.51 14.59
C LEU A 125 -5.22 -6.68 14.62
N PHE A 126 -5.42 -7.67 13.76
CA PHE A 126 -4.44 -8.74 13.60
C PHE A 126 -3.15 -8.23 12.95
N SER A 127 -2.01 -8.55 13.57
CA SER A 127 -0.69 -8.20 13.07
C SER A 127 0.23 -9.40 13.07
N HIS A 128 0.75 -9.75 11.90
CA HIS A 128 1.74 -10.82 11.73
C HIS A 128 3.01 -10.52 12.54
N ARG A 129 3.48 -9.27 12.51
CA ARG A 129 4.69 -8.83 13.21
C ARG A 129 4.53 -8.89 14.72
N ALA A 130 3.42 -8.35 15.26
CA ALA A 130 3.20 -8.29 16.71
C ALA A 130 3.03 -9.68 17.36
N THR A 131 2.57 -10.68 16.60
CA THR A 131 2.24 -12.02 17.13
C THR A 131 3.14 -13.14 16.59
N ALA A 132 4.27 -12.78 15.93
CA ALA A 132 5.17 -13.74 15.31
C ALA A 132 4.42 -14.77 14.41
N GLY A 133 3.45 -14.29 13.64
CA GLY A 133 2.65 -15.10 12.71
C GLY A 133 1.42 -15.79 13.31
N LYS A 134 1.27 -15.82 14.61
CA LYS A 134 0.11 -16.42 15.30
C LYS A 134 -1.06 -15.42 15.31
N ARG A 135 -1.80 -15.33 14.22
CA ARG A 135 -2.89 -14.35 14.05
C ARG A 135 -4.02 -14.88 13.18
N GLY A 136 -5.19 -14.23 13.29
CA GLY A 136 -6.24 -14.29 12.29
C GLY A 136 -5.92 -13.41 11.06
N ASN A 137 -6.91 -13.21 10.21
CA ASN A 137 -6.81 -12.36 9.02
C ASN A 137 -7.63 -11.09 9.22
N LEU A 138 -7.10 -9.98 8.68
CA LEU A 138 -7.89 -8.78 8.44
C LEU A 138 -8.54 -8.91 7.06
N ASN A 139 -9.83 -8.61 6.98
CA ASN A 139 -10.55 -8.59 5.72
C ASN A 139 -10.90 -7.15 5.38
N GLY A 140 -10.58 -6.75 4.15
CA GLY A 140 -11.05 -5.51 3.57
C GLY A 140 -12.30 -5.74 2.74
N PHE A 141 -13.26 -4.83 2.85
CA PHE A 141 -14.47 -4.87 2.06
C PHE A 141 -14.73 -3.49 1.45
N ILE A 142 -15.21 -3.47 0.23
CA ILE A 142 -15.75 -2.29 -0.42
C ILE A 142 -16.98 -2.72 -1.21
N TRP A 143 -18.03 -1.95 -1.15
CA TRP A 143 -19.24 -2.23 -1.92
C TRP A 143 -19.89 -0.95 -2.38
N LYS A 144 -20.63 -1.07 -3.45
CA LYS A 144 -21.44 0.01 -4.02
C LYS A 144 -22.89 -0.20 -3.63
N LYS A 145 -23.53 0.85 -3.08
CA LYS A 145 -24.99 0.82 -2.84
C LYS A 145 -25.69 0.86 -4.19
N CYS A 146 -26.54 -0.14 -4.45
CA CYS A 146 -27.44 -0.09 -5.60
C CYS A 146 -28.48 1.01 -5.35
N SER A 147 -28.64 1.90 -6.32
CA SER A 147 -29.70 2.90 -6.34
C SER A 147 -31.01 2.26 -6.72
#